data_0842f7e413e4f22884e59fbd50d31665
#
_entry.id   0842f7e413e4f22884e59fbd50d31665
#
_cell.length_a   1.000
_cell.length_b   1.000
_cell.length_c   1.000
_cell.angle_alpha   90.00
_cell.angle_beta   90.00
_cell.angle_gamma   90.00
#
_symmetry.space_group_name_H-M   'P 1'
#
loop_
_entity.id
_entity.type
_entity.pdbx_description
1 polymer ?
#
loop_
_entity_poly.entity_id
_entity_poly.type
_entity_poly.pdbx_seq_one_letter_code
_entity_poly.pdbx_strand_id
1 'polypeptide(L)'
;MQCGYSPYYIYILFKRYAKNIIEANTTPIISSIGNFVINKRTCVKGIKSGESIEKMYNELAKRKGIYNISDINKLPLVIPAVDITDSSEYIFTNKVPKTNKENNKYITDISIGKAVRASSSFPAIFCPCNFKNHKFLDGGVLDNIPVLEVKKQGADKVIAINFKADDVDENSNMMDIAMRTIDIMGNKISENSLRKSEFILTIATDKTGLLDIEKLDECYNNGYNIAQQNMKNIKKMLRAET
;
A
#
# COMPACT_ATOMS: atom_id res chain seq x y z
N MET A 1 4.35 -12.34 -3.70
CA MET A 1 4.06 -13.10 -4.94
C MET A 1 5.16 -12.95 -5.98
N GLN A 2 5.56 -11.75 -6.38
CA GLN A 2 6.67 -11.56 -7.35
C GLN A 2 7.99 -12.22 -6.90
N CYS A 3 8.29 -12.24 -5.60
CA CYS A 3 9.42 -12.96 -5.03
C CYS A 3 9.19 -14.48 -4.87
N GLY A 4 8.13 -15.06 -5.43
CA GLY A 4 7.87 -16.51 -5.42
C GLY A 4 7.20 -17.05 -4.16
N TYR A 5 6.64 -16.21 -3.31
CA TYR A 5 5.82 -16.64 -2.18
C TYR A 5 4.36 -16.87 -2.60
N SER A 6 3.73 -17.94 -2.09
CA SER A 6 2.29 -18.17 -2.31
C SER A 6 1.42 -17.19 -1.50
N PRO A 7 0.20 -16.88 -1.93
CA PRO A 7 -0.72 -16.01 -1.17
C PRO A 7 -0.96 -16.49 0.26
N TYR A 8 -1.16 -17.79 0.45
CA TYR A 8 -1.35 -18.38 1.77
C TYR A 8 -0.11 -18.20 2.68
N TYR A 9 1.10 -18.38 2.11
CA TYR A 9 2.32 -18.18 2.89
C TYR A 9 2.50 -16.71 3.29
N ILE A 10 2.13 -15.78 2.39
CA ILE A 10 2.14 -14.35 2.69
C ILE A 10 1.18 -14.04 3.85
N TYR A 11 -0.04 -14.60 3.85
CA TYR A 11 -0.99 -14.46 4.94
C TYR A 11 -0.40 -14.96 6.28
N ILE A 12 0.22 -16.15 6.33
CA ILE A 12 0.87 -16.67 7.54
C ILE A 12 2.00 -15.75 8.02
N LEU A 13 2.78 -15.20 7.10
CA LEU A 13 3.82 -14.23 7.44
C LEU A 13 3.23 -12.95 8.03
N PHE A 14 2.18 -12.41 7.41
CA PHE A 14 1.49 -11.24 7.95
C PHE A 14 0.97 -11.50 9.37
N LYS A 15 0.30 -12.61 9.59
CA LYS A 15 -0.19 -13.01 10.91
C LYS A 15 0.92 -13.08 11.95
N ARG A 16 2.09 -13.60 11.57
CA ARG A 16 3.26 -13.71 12.45
C ARG A 16 3.90 -12.36 12.77
N TYR A 17 4.01 -11.46 11.80
CA TYR A 17 4.75 -10.22 11.93
C TYR A 17 3.87 -9.01 12.26
N ALA A 18 2.56 -9.06 11.99
CA ALA A 18 1.64 -7.94 12.18
C ALA A 18 1.68 -7.40 13.62
N LYS A 19 1.71 -8.28 14.61
CA LYS A 19 1.82 -7.92 16.02
C LYS A 19 3.07 -7.06 16.28
N ASN A 20 4.22 -7.49 15.78
CA ASN A 20 5.47 -6.76 15.95
C ASN A 20 5.49 -5.41 15.20
N ILE A 21 4.78 -5.31 14.07
CA ILE A 21 4.68 -4.08 13.29
C ILE A 21 3.79 -3.05 14.00
N ILE A 22 2.72 -3.53 14.63
CA ILE A 22 1.70 -2.68 15.23
C ILE A 22 1.99 -2.36 16.68
N GLU A 23 2.46 -3.32 17.48
CA GLU A 23 2.73 -3.13 18.92
C GLU A 23 4.08 -2.45 19.23
N ALA A 24 5.04 -2.48 18.30
CA ALA A 24 6.32 -1.80 18.49
C ALA A 24 6.10 -0.28 18.58
N ASN A 25 6.04 0.25 19.81
CA ASN A 25 5.92 1.66 20.19
C ASN A 25 4.47 2.21 20.33
N THR A 26 3.64 1.59 21.11
CA THR A 26 2.42 2.24 21.65
C THR A 26 2.78 3.15 22.83
N THR A 27 3.38 4.31 22.58
CA THR A 27 3.31 5.42 23.54
C THR A 27 2.04 6.23 23.25
N PRO A 28 1.27 6.64 24.28
CA PRO A 28 0.01 7.35 24.06
C PRO A 28 0.21 8.63 23.24
N ILE A 29 -0.60 8.82 22.22
CA ILE A 29 -0.61 10.01 21.33
C ILE A 29 -0.72 11.32 22.12
N ILE A 30 -1.36 11.29 23.28
CA ILE A 30 -1.59 12.45 24.14
C ILE A 30 -0.29 13.08 24.68
N SER A 31 0.76 12.29 24.93
CA SER A 31 2.07 12.83 25.36
C SER A 31 2.87 13.47 24.22
N SER A 32 2.45 13.28 22.99
CA SER A 32 3.16 13.73 21.79
C SER A 32 2.82 15.16 21.39
N ILE A 33 1.62 15.65 21.73
CA ILE A 33 1.16 17.01 21.38
C ILE A 33 1.96 18.06 22.17
N GLY A 34 2.26 17.79 23.45
CA GLY A 34 3.08 18.67 24.28
C GLY A 34 4.54 18.79 23.80
N ASN A 35 5.09 17.74 23.19
CA ASN A 35 6.47 17.71 22.68
C ASN A 35 6.62 18.28 21.26
N PHE A 36 5.52 18.43 20.52
CA PHE A 36 5.53 19.02 19.17
C PHE A 36 5.91 20.50 19.19
N VAL A 37 5.56 21.22 20.28
CA VAL A 37 5.85 22.66 20.44
C VAL A 37 7.32 22.91 20.78
N ILE A 38 8.02 21.92 21.35
CA ILE A 38 9.36 22.12 21.96
C ILE A 38 10.51 21.64 21.06
N ASN A 39 10.29 20.67 20.14
CA ASN A 39 11.38 20.07 19.34
C ASN A 39 11.06 19.99 17.84
N LYS A 40 11.53 20.98 17.08
CA LYS A 40 11.40 21.06 15.59
C LYS A 40 12.09 19.95 14.79
N ARG A 41 12.68 18.89 15.39
CA ARG A 41 13.55 17.92 14.68
C ARG A 41 13.23 16.44 14.89
N THR A 42 12.23 16.08 15.65
CA THR A 42 11.90 14.67 15.87
C THR A 42 10.54 14.34 15.28
N CYS A 43 10.47 13.21 14.58
CA CYS A 43 9.23 12.54 14.22
C CYS A 43 8.34 12.51 15.48
N VAL A 44 7.10 12.97 15.38
CA VAL A 44 6.18 13.08 16.53
C VAL A 44 6.16 11.73 17.26
N LYS A 45 6.48 11.74 18.57
CA LYS A 45 6.40 10.52 19.38
C LYS A 45 4.98 9.99 19.32
N GLY A 46 4.80 8.80 18.77
CA GLY A 46 3.48 8.20 18.52
C GLY A 46 3.24 7.82 17.06
N ILE A 47 3.93 8.42 16.09
CA ILE A 47 3.93 7.96 14.71
C ILE A 47 4.95 6.82 14.58
N LYS A 48 4.52 5.71 13.97
CA LYS A 48 5.39 4.55 13.76
C LYS A 48 6.43 4.83 12.69
N SER A 49 7.68 4.39 12.90
CA SER A 49 8.75 4.63 11.93
C SER A 49 8.59 3.84 10.63
N GLY A 50 7.86 2.71 10.65
CA GLY A 50 7.73 1.80 9.52
C GLY A 50 8.98 0.95 9.21
N GLU A 51 10.06 1.09 10.00
CA GLU A 51 11.30 0.32 9.80
C GLU A 51 11.11 -1.19 9.96
N SER A 52 10.16 -1.62 10.79
CA SER A 52 9.81 -3.03 10.96
C SER A 52 9.26 -3.62 9.66
N ILE A 53 8.47 -2.87 8.92
CA ILE A 53 7.95 -3.24 7.59
C ILE A 53 9.12 -3.39 6.62
N GLU A 54 10.00 -2.39 6.54
CA GLU A 54 11.17 -2.41 5.68
C GLU A 54 12.06 -3.62 5.93
N LYS A 55 12.40 -3.88 7.20
CA LYS A 55 13.24 -5.03 7.61
C LYS A 55 12.58 -6.36 7.22
N MET A 56 11.31 -6.53 7.54
CA MET A 56 10.57 -7.76 7.22
C MET A 56 10.60 -8.07 5.72
N TYR A 57 10.22 -7.10 4.88
CA TYR A 57 10.19 -7.32 3.43
C TYR A 57 11.57 -7.53 2.83
N ASN A 58 12.60 -6.83 3.33
CA ASN A 58 13.98 -7.05 2.90
C ASN A 58 14.48 -8.46 3.27
N GLU A 59 14.21 -8.94 4.48
CA GLU A 59 14.59 -10.31 4.88
C GLU A 59 13.89 -11.38 4.04
N LEU A 60 12.59 -11.20 3.77
CA LEU A 60 11.83 -12.12 2.93
C LEU A 60 12.36 -12.13 1.48
N ALA A 61 12.66 -10.97 0.92
CA ALA A 61 13.23 -10.85 -0.41
C ALA A 61 14.62 -11.49 -0.49
N LYS A 62 15.51 -11.24 0.48
CA LYS A 62 16.85 -11.82 0.57
C LYS A 62 16.83 -13.35 0.59
N ARG A 63 15.87 -13.97 1.28
CA ARG A 63 15.70 -15.45 1.27
C ARG A 63 15.43 -16.02 -0.13
N LYS A 64 15.05 -15.19 -1.08
CA LYS A 64 14.81 -15.53 -2.49
C LYS A 64 15.91 -14.97 -3.43
N GLY A 65 17.02 -14.47 -2.87
CA GLY A 65 18.13 -13.91 -3.64
C GLY A 65 17.81 -12.53 -4.25
N ILE A 66 16.80 -11.82 -3.72
CA ILE A 66 16.36 -10.53 -4.23
C ILE A 66 16.77 -9.45 -3.23
N TYR A 67 17.60 -8.53 -3.64
CA TYR A 67 18.14 -7.43 -2.83
C TYR A 67 17.59 -6.07 -3.26
N ASN A 68 17.29 -5.93 -4.55
CA ASN A 68 16.78 -4.72 -5.16
C ASN A 68 15.51 -5.02 -5.96
N ILE A 69 14.68 -4.00 -6.20
CA ILE A 69 13.46 -4.17 -7.01
C ILE A 69 13.79 -4.59 -8.45
N SER A 70 14.94 -4.15 -8.98
CA SER A 70 15.45 -4.53 -10.31
C SER A 70 15.81 -6.02 -10.44
N ASP A 71 16.00 -6.75 -9.33
CA ASP A 71 16.29 -8.19 -9.35
C ASP A 71 15.03 -9.03 -9.69
N ILE A 72 13.85 -8.41 -9.64
CA ILE A 72 12.59 -9.06 -10.02
C ILE A 72 12.50 -9.13 -11.54
N ASN A 73 12.48 -10.35 -12.09
CA ASN A 73 12.52 -10.59 -13.53
C ASN A 73 11.27 -11.27 -14.10
N LYS A 74 10.29 -11.65 -13.27
CA LYS A 74 9.10 -12.41 -13.71
C LYS A 74 8.09 -11.52 -14.43
N LEU A 75 7.59 -10.51 -13.76
CA LEU A 75 6.57 -9.59 -14.27
C LEU A 75 6.93 -8.17 -13.86
N PRO A 76 6.50 -7.15 -14.61
CA PRO A 76 6.58 -5.78 -14.17
C PRO A 76 5.89 -5.59 -12.80
N LEU A 77 6.50 -4.82 -11.93
CA LEU A 77 5.99 -4.45 -10.62
C LEU A 77 5.86 -2.93 -10.55
N VAL A 78 4.73 -2.45 -10.06
CA VAL A 78 4.44 -1.04 -9.86
C VAL A 78 4.11 -0.82 -8.39
N ILE A 79 4.85 0.05 -7.73
CA ILE A 79 4.62 0.45 -6.33
C ILE A 79 4.63 1.97 -6.30
N PRO A 80 3.46 2.63 -6.23
CA PRO A 80 3.38 4.09 -6.17
C PRO A 80 3.76 4.61 -4.79
N ALA A 81 4.33 5.79 -4.73
CA ALA A 81 4.54 6.58 -3.52
C ALA A 81 4.49 8.07 -3.86
N VAL A 82 4.16 8.92 -2.91
CA VAL A 82 4.06 10.35 -3.11
C VAL A 82 5.19 11.07 -2.37
N ASP A 83 5.99 11.84 -3.09
CA ASP A 83 6.97 12.72 -2.46
C ASP A 83 6.32 14.02 -2.01
N ILE A 84 6.33 14.26 -0.69
CA ILE A 84 5.76 15.47 -0.09
C ILE A 84 6.59 16.73 -0.34
N THR A 85 7.80 16.61 -0.87
CA THR A 85 8.67 17.76 -1.12
C THR A 85 8.33 18.46 -2.44
N ASP A 86 7.87 17.69 -3.44
CA ASP A 86 7.48 18.21 -4.76
C ASP A 86 6.01 17.92 -5.13
N SER A 87 5.28 17.28 -4.21
CA SER A 87 3.86 16.89 -4.39
C SER A 87 3.63 16.01 -5.62
N SER A 88 4.60 15.16 -5.95
CA SER A 88 4.56 14.31 -7.13
C SER A 88 4.49 12.84 -6.77
N GLU A 89 3.82 12.08 -7.64
CA GLU A 89 3.85 10.63 -7.61
C GLU A 89 5.15 10.10 -8.20
N TYR A 90 5.74 9.12 -7.53
CA TYR A 90 6.88 8.33 -7.96
C TYR A 90 6.51 6.86 -8.00
N ILE A 91 7.05 6.14 -8.96
CA ILE A 91 6.80 4.72 -9.15
C ILE A 91 8.09 3.94 -8.90
N PHE A 92 8.09 3.10 -7.88
CA PHE A 92 9.14 2.09 -7.71
C PHE A 92 8.79 0.89 -8.59
N THR A 93 9.70 0.53 -9.48
CA THR A 93 9.46 -0.51 -10.48
C THR A 93 10.75 -1.25 -10.85
N ASN A 94 10.62 -2.51 -11.24
CA ASN A 94 11.72 -3.28 -11.81
C ASN A 94 11.94 -2.99 -13.30
N LYS A 95 10.98 -2.29 -13.96
CA LYS A 95 11.04 -1.98 -15.38
C LYS A 95 10.36 -0.66 -15.69
N VAL A 96 11.08 0.27 -16.31
CA VAL A 96 10.52 1.54 -16.78
C VAL A 96 9.72 1.31 -18.06
N PRO A 97 8.48 1.82 -18.19
CA PRO A 97 7.69 1.72 -19.41
C PRO A 97 8.36 2.40 -20.60
N LYS A 98 8.33 1.77 -21.78
CA LYS A 98 8.93 2.34 -23.01
C LYS A 98 8.25 3.63 -23.48
N THR A 99 6.99 3.82 -23.13
CA THR A 99 6.16 4.96 -23.54
C THR A 99 6.42 6.21 -22.69
N ASN A 100 7.23 6.10 -21.65
CA ASN A 100 7.44 7.22 -20.74
C ASN A 100 8.58 8.12 -21.22
N LYS A 101 8.24 9.38 -21.49
CA LYS A 101 9.21 10.43 -21.85
C LYS A 101 9.81 11.12 -20.61
N GLU A 102 9.18 10.99 -19.45
CA GLU A 102 9.62 11.57 -18.17
C GLU A 102 10.19 10.49 -17.23
N ASN A 103 11.41 10.03 -17.51
CA ASN A 103 12.04 8.93 -16.75
C ASN A 103 12.39 9.26 -15.29
N ASN A 104 12.31 10.52 -14.89
CA ASN A 104 12.74 10.99 -13.57
C ASN A 104 11.81 10.60 -12.40
N LYS A 105 10.59 10.16 -12.69
CA LYS A 105 9.61 9.71 -11.66
C LYS A 105 9.57 8.19 -11.46
N TYR A 106 10.41 7.45 -12.17
CA TYR A 106 10.54 6.01 -12.01
C TYR A 106 11.85 5.68 -11.30
N ILE A 107 11.77 4.95 -10.21
CA ILE A 107 12.91 4.54 -9.39
C ILE A 107 13.05 3.02 -9.47
N THR A 108 14.18 2.57 -10.00
CA THR A 108 14.51 1.15 -10.16
C THR A 108 15.61 0.66 -9.22
N ASP A 109 16.33 1.59 -8.59
CA ASP A 109 17.42 1.31 -7.65
C ASP A 109 16.96 1.57 -6.21
N ILE A 110 16.22 0.62 -5.67
CA ILE A 110 15.68 0.65 -4.30
C ILE A 110 15.44 -0.78 -3.81
N SER A 111 15.68 -1.05 -2.53
CA SER A 111 15.31 -2.34 -1.95
C SER A 111 13.78 -2.50 -1.86
N ILE A 112 13.31 -3.75 -1.95
CA ILE A 112 11.86 -4.04 -1.90
C ILE A 112 11.25 -3.55 -0.59
N GLY A 113 11.92 -3.79 0.54
CA GLY A 113 11.42 -3.34 1.83
C GLY A 113 11.31 -1.82 1.93
N LYS A 114 12.28 -1.07 1.35
CA LYS A 114 12.23 0.39 1.32
C LYS A 114 11.09 0.89 0.42
N ALA A 115 10.90 0.29 -0.75
CA ALA A 115 9.80 0.64 -1.67
C ALA A 115 8.43 0.38 -1.02
N VAL A 116 8.25 -0.79 -0.39
CA VAL A 116 7.00 -1.13 0.32
C VAL A 116 6.78 -0.18 1.50
N ARG A 117 7.82 0.10 2.30
CA ARG A 117 7.70 1.06 3.41
C ARG A 117 7.27 2.43 2.91
N ALA A 118 7.88 2.93 1.84
CA ALA A 118 7.52 4.22 1.26
C ALA A 118 6.06 4.26 0.84
N SER A 119 5.61 3.25 0.08
CA SER A 119 4.24 3.11 -0.42
C SER A 119 3.20 2.85 0.68
N SER A 120 3.63 2.39 1.85
CA SER A 120 2.76 2.13 3.01
C SER A 120 2.93 3.17 4.12
N SER A 121 3.59 4.29 3.84
CA SER A 121 3.76 5.38 4.82
C SER A 121 2.49 6.23 4.93
N PHE A 122 1.40 5.58 5.42
CA PHE A 122 0.09 6.19 5.55
C PHE A 122 0.15 7.40 6.50
N PRO A 123 -0.35 8.58 6.06
CA PRO A 123 -0.34 9.79 6.89
C PRO A 123 -0.99 9.55 8.26
N ALA A 124 -0.49 10.22 9.29
CA ALA A 124 -0.92 10.12 10.69
C ALA A 124 -0.59 8.78 11.40
N ILE A 125 -0.23 7.70 10.68
CA ILE A 125 0.18 6.42 11.28
C ILE A 125 1.68 6.22 11.19
N PHE A 126 2.25 6.41 10.00
CA PHE A 126 3.68 6.21 9.78
C PHE A 126 4.42 7.52 9.46
N CYS A 127 5.67 7.58 9.89
CA CYS A 127 6.56 8.66 9.47
C CYS A 127 6.85 8.57 7.98
N PRO A 128 7.00 9.70 7.27
CA PRO A 128 7.45 9.72 5.90
C PRO A 128 8.73 8.90 5.71
N CYS A 129 8.81 8.15 4.63
CA CYS A 129 9.98 7.34 4.31
C CYS A 129 11.03 8.18 3.58
N ASN A 130 12.16 8.45 4.22
CA ASN A 130 13.27 9.14 3.57
C ASN A 130 14.04 8.18 2.67
N PHE A 131 14.24 8.57 1.41
CA PHE A 131 15.09 7.87 0.44
C PHE A 131 15.75 8.85 -0.52
N LYS A 132 17.09 8.85 -0.56
CA LYS A 132 17.87 9.88 -1.27
C LYS A 132 17.42 11.28 -0.82
N ASN A 133 17.03 12.14 -1.73
CA ASN A 133 16.57 13.52 -1.45
C ASN A 133 15.03 13.62 -1.32
N HIS A 134 14.32 12.50 -1.28
CA HIS A 134 12.87 12.42 -1.26
C HIS A 134 12.33 12.06 0.12
N LYS A 135 11.09 12.48 0.40
CA LYS A 135 10.32 12.12 1.60
C LYS A 135 8.98 11.54 1.16
N PHE A 136 8.89 10.23 1.12
CA PHE A 136 7.74 9.52 0.60
C PHE A 136 6.65 9.28 1.64
N LEU A 137 5.42 9.49 1.21
CA LEU A 137 4.18 9.03 1.82
C LEU A 137 3.55 7.92 0.97
N ASP A 138 2.48 7.35 1.50
CA ASP A 138 1.64 6.35 0.85
C ASP A 138 1.21 6.78 -0.55
N GLY A 139 1.30 5.87 -1.51
CA GLY A 139 0.87 6.10 -2.88
C GLY A 139 -0.61 6.41 -3.00
N GLY A 140 -1.42 5.90 -2.07
CA GLY A 140 -2.86 6.14 -2.03
C GLY A 140 -3.28 7.60 -1.88
N VAL A 141 -2.34 8.49 -1.53
CA VAL A 141 -2.59 9.93 -1.47
C VAL A 141 -2.89 10.51 -2.86
N LEU A 142 -2.27 10.00 -3.94
CA LEU A 142 -2.49 10.46 -5.32
C LEU A 142 -3.03 9.36 -6.25
N ASP A 143 -2.63 8.11 -6.08
CA ASP A 143 -3.08 6.96 -6.89
C ASP A 143 -3.20 5.71 -6.03
N ASN A 144 -4.35 5.55 -5.38
CA ASN A 144 -4.62 4.42 -4.51
C ASN A 144 -4.79 3.09 -5.29
N ILE A 145 -5.22 3.18 -6.56
CA ILE A 145 -5.42 2.01 -7.43
C ILE A 145 -4.77 2.30 -8.79
N PRO A 146 -3.47 1.96 -8.97
CA PRO A 146 -2.64 2.44 -10.09
C PRO A 146 -2.91 1.70 -11.40
N VAL A 147 -4.16 1.68 -11.87
CA VAL A 147 -4.58 0.99 -13.10
C VAL A 147 -3.82 1.49 -14.33
N LEU A 148 -3.64 2.81 -14.42
CA LEU A 148 -2.96 3.41 -15.56
C LEU A 148 -1.48 3.03 -15.61
N GLU A 149 -0.82 2.99 -14.46
CA GLU A 149 0.59 2.59 -14.40
C GLU A 149 0.76 1.11 -14.75
N VAL A 150 -0.15 0.25 -14.32
CA VAL A 150 -0.16 -1.17 -14.70
C VAL A 150 -0.37 -1.35 -16.20
N LYS A 151 -1.28 -0.56 -16.82
CA LYS A 151 -1.49 -0.56 -18.28
C LYS A 151 -0.26 -0.06 -19.05
N LYS A 152 0.42 0.97 -18.57
CA LYS A 152 1.69 1.44 -19.16
C LYS A 152 2.78 0.35 -19.16
N GLN A 153 2.72 -0.59 -18.19
CA GLN A 153 3.63 -1.75 -18.14
C GLN A 153 3.24 -2.87 -19.12
N GLY A 154 2.17 -2.72 -19.89
CA GLY A 154 1.75 -3.65 -20.93
C GLY A 154 0.65 -4.62 -20.50
N ALA A 155 -0.11 -4.31 -19.45
CA ALA A 155 -1.29 -5.10 -19.12
C ALA A 155 -2.47 -4.73 -20.02
N ASP A 156 -3.02 -5.72 -20.75
CA ASP A 156 -4.20 -5.55 -21.61
C ASP A 156 -5.49 -5.53 -20.77
N LYS A 157 -5.50 -6.27 -19.66
CA LYS A 157 -6.64 -6.39 -18.76
C LYS A 157 -6.19 -6.23 -17.31
N VAL A 158 -6.94 -5.44 -16.57
CA VAL A 158 -6.65 -5.13 -15.16
C VAL A 158 -7.82 -5.52 -14.28
N ILE A 159 -7.54 -6.30 -13.25
CA ILE A 159 -8.46 -6.55 -12.14
C ILE A 159 -8.09 -5.59 -11.03
N ALA A 160 -8.95 -4.63 -10.74
CA ALA A 160 -8.80 -3.71 -9.63
C ALA A 160 -9.42 -4.31 -8.36
N ILE A 161 -8.70 -4.26 -7.25
CA ILE A 161 -9.23 -4.60 -5.93
C ILE A 161 -9.50 -3.29 -5.21
N ASN A 162 -10.78 -3.09 -4.83
CA ASN A 162 -11.23 -1.91 -4.13
C ASN A 162 -11.76 -2.30 -2.75
N PHE A 163 -11.41 -1.53 -1.72
CA PHE A 163 -11.93 -1.72 -0.37
C PHE A 163 -13.01 -0.69 -0.10
N LYS A 164 -14.17 -1.15 0.39
CA LYS A 164 -15.24 -0.26 0.84
C LYS A 164 -15.08 -0.07 2.34
N ALA A 165 -14.69 1.13 2.74
CA ALA A 165 -14.62 1.49 4.14
C ALA A 165 -16.01 1.72 4.73
N ASP A 166 -16.14 1.41 6.02
CA ASP A 166 -17.37 1.67 6.78
C ASP A 166 -17.52 3.15 7.13
N ASP A 167 -18.74 3.53 7.50
CA ASP A 167 -19.04 4.87 7.97
C ASP A 167 -18.49 5.11 9.40
N VAL A 168 -18.18 6.35 9.72
CA VAL A 168 -17.85 6.79 11.09
C VAL A 168 -19.12 6.77 11.94
N ASP A 169 -18.98 6.32 13.19
CA ASP A 169 -20.06 6.32 14.17
C ASP A 169 -19.95 7.51 15.15
N GLU A 170 -20.93 7.62 16.05
CA GLU A 170 -21.00 8.71 17.04
C GLU A 170 -19.85 8.67 18.08
N ASN A 171 -19.14 7.54 18.20
CA ASN A 171 -18.01 7.34 19.11
C ASN A 171 -16.65 7.62 18.45
N SER A 172 -16.65 8.02 17.18
CA SER A 172 -15.43 8.26 16.42
C SER A 172 -14.64 9.43 16.97
N ASN A 173 -13.35 9.22 17.20
CA ASN A 173 -12.45 10.27 17.66
C ASN A 173 -11.91 11.10 16.48
N MET A 174 -11.21 12.20 16.78
CA MET A 174 -10.65 13.10 15.77
C MET A 174 -9.72 12.38 14.76
N MET A 175 -8.98 11.37 15.20
CA MET A 175 -8.10 10.59 14.35
C MET A 175 -8.92 9.74 13.38
N ASP A 176 -10.00 9.11 13.83
CA ASP A 176 -10.90 8.31 12.99
C ASP A 176 -11.53 9.19 11.90
N ILE A 177 -11.94 10.41 12.25
CA ILE A 177 -12.48 11.39 11.31
C ILE A 177 -11.42 11.80 10.28
N ALA A 178 -10.18 12.08 10.73
CA ALA A 178 -9.09 12.44 9.82
C ALA A 178 -8.75 11.28 8.86
N MET A 179 -8.68 10.06 9.36
CA MET A 179 -8.44 8.87 8.53
C MET A 179 -9.57 8.65 7.55
N ARG A 180 -10.82 8.77 7.99
CA ARG A 180 -11.99 8.67 7.11
C ARG A 180 -11.99 9.75 6.02
N THR A 181 -11.54 10.94 6.35
CA THR A 181 -11.40 12.03 5.36
C THR A 181 -10.39 11.65 4.27
N ILE A 182 -9.24 11.10 4.65
CA ILE A 182 -8.22 10.61 3.70
C ILE A 182 -8.80 9.48 2.83
N ASP A 183 -9.55 8.54 3.41
CA ASP A 183 -10.21 7.46 2.67
C ASP A 183 -11.22 7.99 1.65
N ILE A 184 -12.04 8.97 2.03
CA ILE A 184 -13.01 9.59 1.12
C ILE A 184 -12.28 10.26 -0.06
N MET A 185 -11.21 10.99 0.22
CA MET A 185 -10.39 11.63 -0.81
C MET A 185 -9.73 10.60 -1.73
N GLY A 186 -9.13 9.54 -1.16
CA GLY A 186 -8.51 8.46 -1.90
C GLY A 186 -9.50 7.69 -2.78
N ASN A 187 -10.70 7.41 -2.26
CA ASN A 187 -11.78 6.77 -3.02
C ASN A 187 -12.22 7.65 -4.20
N LYS A 188 -12.33 8.97 -3.98
CA LYS A 188 -12.71 9.91 -5.04
C LYS A 188 -11.67 9.99 -6.15
N ILE A 189 -10.39 10.01 -5.79
CA ILE A 189 -9.27 9.97 -6.74
C ILE A 189 -9.29 8.65 -7.53
N SER A 190 -9.57 7.54 -6.88
CA SER A 190 -9.58 6.19 -7.47
C SER A 190 -10.72 5.95 -8.47
N GLU A 191 -11.81 6.72 -8.42
CA GLU A 191 -12.97 6.52 -9.31
C GLU A 191 -12.57 6.48 -10.80
N ASN A 192 -11.69 7.37 -11.23
CA ASN A 192 -11.25 7.43 -12.62
C ASN A 192 -10.38 6.22 -13.00
N SER A 193 -9.53 5.78 -12.10
CA SER A 193 -8.70 4.57 -12.29
C SER A 193 -9.57 3.31 -12.33
N LEU A 194 -10.53 3.18 -11.42
CA LEU A 194 -11.48 2.07 -11.39
C LEU A 194 -12.26 1.93 -12.69
N ARG A 195 -12.75 3.04 -13.27
CA ARG A 195 -13.49 3.03 -14.55
C ARG A 195 -12.64 2.51 -15.73
N LYS A 196 -11.32 2.51 -15.61
CA LYS A 196 -10.37 2.04 -16.64
C LYS A 196 -9.92 0.59 -16.43
N SER A 197 -10.36 -0.05 -15.35
CA SER A 197 -10.13 -1.48 -15.13
C SER A 197 -11.22 -2.32 -15.82
N GLU A 198 -10.89 -3.51 -16.27
CA GLU A 198 -11.81 -4.43 -16.92
C GLU A 198 -12.66 -5.20 -15.92
N PHE A 199 -12.21 -5.32 -14.67
CA PHE A 199 -12.97 -5.93 -13.59
C PHE A 199 -12.64 -5.25 -12.26
N ILE A 200 -13.68 -4.98 -11.46
CA ILE A 200 -13.54 -4.43 -10.11
C ILE A 200 -14.02 -5.47 -9.11
N LEU A 201 -13.14 -5.84 -8.19
CA LEU A 201 -13.47 -6.68 -7.05
C LEU A 201 -13.56 -5.79 -5.80
N THR A 202 -14.77 -5.50 -5.35
CA THR A 202 -14.98 -4.69 -4.15
C THR A 202 -15.12 -5.60 -2.93
N ILE A 203 -14.29 -5.34 -1.91
CA ILE A 203 -14.24 -6.06 -0.64
C ILE A 203 -14.71 -5.12 0.46
N ALA A 204 -15.80 -5.48 1.15
CA ALA A 204 -16.21 -4.78 2.36
C ALA A 204 -15.27 -5.13 3.51
N THR A 205 -14.92 -4.15 4.32
CA THR A 205 -13.98 -4.32 5.45
C THR A 205 -14.68 -4.59 6.79
N ASP A 206 -16.01 -4.58 6.81
CA ASP A 206 -16.89 -5.00 7.92
C ASP A 206 -16.40 -4.54 9.30
N LYS A 207 -16.28 -3.23 9.50
CA LYS A 207 -15.81 -2.59 10.75
C LYS A 207 -14.41 -3.04 11.19
N THR A 208 -13.56 -3.39 10.23
CA THR A 208 -12.16 -3.71 10.50
C THR A 208 -11.33 -2.45 10.40
N GLY A 209 -10.80 -1.99 11.53
CA GLY A 209 -9.86 -0.85 11.56
C GLY A 209 -8.52 -1.20 10.91
N LEU A 210 -7.83 -0.19 10.43
CA LEU A 210 -6.53 -0.34 9.74
C LEU A 210 -5.46 -1.07 10.59
N LEU A 211 -5.61 -1.07 11.91
CA LEU A 211 -4.67 -1.68 12.86
C LEU A 211 -5.22 -2.93 13.56
N ASP A 212 -6.38 -3.45 13.15
CA ASP A 212 -7.05 -4.60 13.78
C ASP A 212 -6.42 -5.92 13.34
N ILE A 213 -5.28 -6.27 13.95
CA ILE A 213 -4.57 -7.53 13.66
C ILE A 213 -5.35 -8.77 14.08
N GLU A 214 -6.25 -8.66 15.03
CA GLU A 214 -7.07 -9.79 15.51
C GLU A 214 -8.05 -10.25 14.42
N LYS A 215 -8.43 -9.39 13.51
CA LYS A 215 -9.35 -9.68 12.39
C LYS A 215 -8.66 -10.14 11.09
N LEU A 216 -7.37 -10.40 11.11
CA LEU A 216 -6.63 -10.82 9.91
C LEU A 216 -7.19 -12.10 9.27
N ASP A 217 -7.66 -13.06 10.07
CA ASP A 217 -8.26 -14.31 9.59
C ASP A 217 -9.59 -14.04 8.88
N GLU A 218 -10.38 -13.14 9.43
CA GLU A 218 -11.65 -12.70 8.85
C GLU A 218 -11.42 -11.97 7.53
N CYS A 219 -10.48 -11.02 7.51
CA CYS A 219 -10.10 -10.29 6.29
C CYS A 219 -9.62 -11.24 5.18
N TYR A 220 -8.77 -12.22 5.52
CA TYR A 220 -8.28 -13.20 4.56
C TYR A 220 -9.43 -14.03 3.98
N ASN A 221 -10.31 -14.57 4.84
CA ASN A 221 -11.43 -15.40 4.43
C ASN A 221 -12.45 -14.60 3.60
N ASN A 222 -12.73 -13.37 3.98
CA ASN A 222 -13.62 -12.49 3.24
C ASN A 222 -13.10 -12.23 1.82
N GLY A 223 -11.83 -11.83 1.70
CA GLY A 223 -11.19 -11.65 0.39
C GLY A 223 -11.20 -12.91 -0.47
N TYR A 224 -10.89 -14.07 0.14
CA TYR A 224 -10.92 -15.37 -0.55
C TYR A 224 -12.32 -15.73 -1.05
N ASN A 225 -13.34 -15.60 -0.21
CA ASN A 225 -14.73 -15.93 -0.55
C ASN A 225 -15.27 -15.02 -1.66
N ILE A 226 -15.03 -13.71 -1.58
CA ILE A 226 -15.44 -12.76 -2.61
C ILE A 226 -14.76 -13.07 -3.95
N ALA A 227 -13.48 -13.41 -3.94
CA ALA A 227 -12.77 -13.80 -5.14
C ALA A 227 -13.35 -15.10 -5.75
N GLN A 228 -13.67 -16.11 -4.93
CA GLN A 228 -14.29 -17.36 -5.37
C GLN A 228 -15.68 -17.13 -5.98
N GLN A 229 -16.53 -16.33 -5.35
CA GLN A 229 -17.86 -15.98 -5.87
C GLN A 229 -17.78 -15.31 -7.25
N ASN A 230 -16.75 -14.51 -7.48
CA ASN A 230 -16.55 -13.78 -8.73
C ASN A 230 -15.70 -14.54 -9.77
N MET A 231 -15.19 -15.73 -9.47
CA MET A 231 -14.27 -16.47 -10.32
C MET A 231 -14.83 -16.74 -11.73
N LYS A 232 -16.14 -17.01 -11.86
CA LYS A 232 -16.79 -17.22 -13.17
C LYS A 232 -16.72 -15.96 -14.03
N ASN A 233 -17.00 -14.81 -13.44
CA ASN A 233 -17.00 -13.52 -14.13
C ASN A 233 -15.57 -13.10 -14.51
N ILE A 234 -14.61 -13.30 -13.61
CA ILE A 234 -13.18 -13.06 -13.86
C ILE A 234 -12.69 -13.91 -15.04
N LYS A 235 -13.00 -15.21 -15.04
CA LYS A 235 -12.62 -16.09 -16.15
C LYS A 235 -13.28 -15.69 -17.47
N LYS A 236 -14.54 -15.24 -17.44
CA LYS A 236 -15.24 -14.75 -18.63
C LYS A 236 -14.56 -13.48 -19.17
N MET A 237 -14.25 -12.52 -18.30
CA MET A 237 -13.55 -11.29 -18.67
C MET A 237 -12.18 -11.59 -19.31
N LEU A 238 -11.39 -12.50 -18.71
CA LEU A 238 -10.07 -12.86 -19.22
C LEU A 238 -10.11 -13.54 -20.61
N ARG A 239 -11.21 -14.26 -20.95
CA ARG A 239 -11.39 -14.94 -22.23
C ARG A 239 -12.01 -14.06 -23.30
N ALA A 240 -12.67 -12.98 -22.95
CA ALA A 240 -13.23 -12.06 -23.93
C ALA A 240 -12.08 -11.46 -24.75
N GLU A 241 -12.18 -11.50 -26.08
CA GLU A 241 -11.25 -10.81 -26.96
C GLU A 241 -11.36 -9.30 -26.74
N THR A 242 -10.23 -8.63 -26.73
CA THR A 242 -10.14 -7.16 -26.60
C THR A 242 -10.48 -6.49 -27.90
#